data_3ec9e4f18904329964fefd26a095e616
#
_entry.id   3ec9e4f18904329964fefd26a095e616
#
_cell.length_a   1.000
_cell.length_b   1.000
_cell.length_c   1.000
_cell.angle_alpha   90.00
_cell.angle_beta   90.00
_cell.angle_gamma   90.00
#
_symmetry.space_group_name_H-M   'P 1'
#
loop_
_entity.id
_entity.type
_entity.pdbx_description
1 polymer ?
#
loop_
_entity_poly.entity_id
_entity_poly.type
_entity_poly.pdbx_seq_one_letter_code
_entity_poly.pdbx_strand_id
1 'polypeptide(L)'
;VNKEAIKVVREICEKPEKYNVIVKRDDSGACIIDAGINANGGFLAGEAVTKICLGGLGEAYISSIYIGNLEFPSITVYTDYPAISTLGSQLAGWRIKVGGYTAIGSGPARALALKPKSIYERIGYKDRADEAVLVLEASSEPPKEAIKMISDLCGVSLEKIFLVLVSTSSVAGLTQVSGRIVETGIYKLYEMGLNPNAVRYAWGQAPIPPFHPDSIEAMGRANDAILYGGTAYYIVNHHDDEYLKSLAEKAVSSASKDYGKPFIEIFREAGQDFYKIDPQIFAPAKIVITNMKTGRTFTSGKINAEILLKSVGIMEP
;
A
#
# COMPACT_ATOMS: atom_id res chain seq x y z
N VAL A 1 9.38 -13.58 -1.78
CA VAL A 1 9.27 -12.12 -1.67
C VAL A 1 10.46 -11.51 -0.93
N ASN A 2 10.91 -12.02 0.24
CA ASN A 2 12.03 -11.40 0.97
C ASN A 2 13.32 -11.37 0.14
N LYS A 3 13.67 -12.46 -0.58
CA LYS A 3 14.87 -12.55 -1.44
C LYS A 3 14.91 -11.49 -2.55
N GLU A 4 13.75 -11.08 -3.07
CA GLU A 4 13.70 -10.05 -4.11
C GLU A 4 13.69 -8.66 -3.50
N ALA A 5 12.92 -8.43 -2.44
CA ALA A 5 12.87 -7.15 -1.76
C ALA A 5 14.20 -6.72 -1.14
N ILE A 6 15.01 -7.68 -0.63
CA ILE A 6 16.33 -7.38 -0.05
C ILE A 6 17.29 -6.76 -1.07
N LYS A 7 17.12 -7.02 -2.36
CA LYS A 7 17.93 -6.38 -3.41
C LYS A 7 17.71 -4.87 -3.44
N VAL A 8 16.45 -4.44 -3.33
CA VAL A 8 16.08 -3.01 -3.26
C VAL A 8 16.59 -2.39 -1.96
N VAL A 9 16.44 -3.10 -0.83
CA VAL A 9 16.97 -2.65 0.47
C VAL A 9 18.48 -2.44 0.43
N ARG A 10 19.22 -3.35 -0.18
CA ARG A 10 20.69 -3.23 -0.29
C ARG A 10 21.09 -2.04 -1.14
N GLU A 11 20.41 -1.77 -2.26
CA GLU A 11 20.66 -0.56 -3.06
C GLU A 11 20.46 0.72 -2.23
N ILE A 12 19.40 0.77 -1.41
CA ILE A 12 19.16 1.90 -0.50
C ILE A 12 20.30 2.03 0.52
N CYS A 13 20.73 0.91 1.11
CA CYS A 13 21.82 0.91 2.10
C CYS A 13 23.17 1.32 1.50
N GLU A 14 23.43 1.03 0.24
CA GLU A 14 24.64 1.42 -0.48
C GLU A 14 24.64 2.90 -0.89
N LYS A 15 23.48 3.51 -1.06
CA LYS A 15 23.34 4.88 -1.56
C LYS A 15 22.27 5.67 -0.79
N PRO A 16 22.39 5.77 0.56
CA PRO A 16 21.34 6.38 1.38
C PRO A 16 21.09 7.86 1.02
N GLU A 17 22.11 8.60 0.59
CA GLU A 17 22.00 10.00 0.19
C GLU A 17 21.13 10.16 -1.08
N LYS A 18 21.21 9.21 -2.03
CA LYS A 18 20.35 9.20 -3.23
C LYS A 18 18.88 9.19 -2.87
N TYR A 19 18.53 8.45 -1.81
CA TYR A 19 17.14 8.26 -1.37
C TYR A 19 16.72 9.24 -0.25
N ASN A 20 17.64 10.10 0.22
CA ASN A 20 17.35 10.99 1.34
C ASN A 20 16.91 10.25 2.61
N VAL A 21 17.53 9.12 2.91
CA VAL A 21 17.22 8.24 4.04
C VAL A 21 18.39 8.15 5.01
N ILE A 22 18.10 7.72 6.23
CA ILE A 22 19.12 7.43 7.24
C ILE A 22 19.18 5.92 7.44
N VAL A 23 20.37 5.33 7.28
CA VAL A 23 20.60 3.89 7.48
C VAL A 23 21.49 3.70 8.68
N LYS A 24 21.07 2.86 9.62
CA LYS A 24 21.86 2.49 10.80
C LYS A 24 21.61 1.03 11.20
N ARG A 25 22.53 0.49 12.00
CA ARG A 25 22.26 -0.73 12.77
C ARG A 25 21.97 -0.35 14.22
N ASP A 26 20.97 -1.01 14.79
CA ASP A 26 20.73 -0.87 16.23
C ASP A 26 21.71 -1.76 17.03
N ASP A 27 21.65 -1.68 18.37
CA ASP A 27 22.53 -2.47 19.25
C ASP A 27 22.32 -3.99 19.11
N SER A 28 21.20 -4.44 18.54
CA SER A 28 20.91 -5.86 18.28
C SER A 28 21.48 -6.35 16.95
N GLY A 29 21.99 -5.44 16.12
CA GLY A 29 22.51 -5.70 14.78
C GLY A 29 21.45 -5.58 13.68
N ALA A 30 20.17 -5.32 14.00
CA ALA A 30 19.11 -5.11 13.02
C ALA A 30 19.36 -3.84 12.20
N CYS A 31 19.10 -3.89 10.90
CA CYS A 31 19.23 -2.75 10.02
C CYS A 31 17.95 -1.92 10.04
N ILE A 32 18.08 -0.64 10.41
CA ILE A 32 17.00 0.34 10.43
C ILE A 32 17.23 1.35 9.32
N ILE A 33 16.24 1.50 8.46
CA ILE A 33 16.22 2.46 7.35
C ILE A 33 15.09 3.45 7.64
N ASP A 34 15.43 4.64 8.07
CA ASP A 34 14.48 5.73 8.25
C ASP A 34 14.26 6.42 6.91
N ALA A 35 13.06 6.30 6.37
CA ALA A 35 12.67 6.86 5.08
C ALA A 35 11.61 7.98 5.20
N GLY A 36 11.40 8.52 6.41
CA GLY A 36 10.43 9.61 6.57
C GLY A 36 9.93 9.84 7.99
N ILE A 37 10.69 9.45 9.04
CA ILE A 37 10.44 9.83 10.44
C ILE A 37 11.36 10.99 10.82
N ASN A 38 12.68 10.75 10.84
CA ASN A 38 13.71 11.77 11.07
C ASN A 38 14.42 12.17 9.77
N ALA A 39 14.49 11.23 8.81
CA ALA A 39 14.96 11.52 7.46
C ALA A 39 13.88 12.27 6.66
N ASN A 40 14.31 13.09 5.69
CA ASN A 40 13.36 13.80 4.82
C ASN A 40 12.58 12.82 3.92
N GLY A 41 13.20 11.72 3.49
CA GLY A 41 12.63 10.83 2.49
C GLY A 41 12.43 11.55 1.15
N GLY A 42 11.47 11.10 0.36
CA GLY A 42 11.13 11.73 -0.91
C GLY A 42 10.50 10.75 -1.90
N PHE A 43 10.33 11.19 -3.14
CA PHE A 43 9.74 10.35 -4.20
C PHE A 43 10.56 9.10 -4.47
N LEU A 44 11.90 9.20 -4.55
CA LEU A 44 12.76 8.03 -4.79
C LEU A 44 12.68 7.01 -3.64
N ALA A 45 12.65 7.49 -2.39
CA ALA A 45 12.44 6.62 -1.24
C ALA A 45 11.05 5.97 -1.28
N GLY A 46 10.00 6.75 -1.55
CA GLY A 46 8.63 6.25 -1.64
C GLY A 46 8.42 5.21 -2.74
N GLU A 47 9.04 5.41 -3.92
CA GLU A 47 9.07 4.43 -5.00
C GLU A 47 9.76 3.14 -4.55
N ALA A 48 10.95 3.24 -3.95
CA ALA A 48 11.70 2.08 -3.47
C ALA A 48 10.94 1.34 -2.34
N VAL A 49 10.34 2.07 -1.38
CA VAL A 49 9.48 1.49 -0.33
C VAL A 49 8.28 0.76 -0.93
N THR A 50 7.66 1.31 -1.99
CA THR A 50 6.56 0.63 -2.70
C THR A 50 7.03 -0.69 -3.30
N LYS A 51 8.19 -0.73 -3.97
CA LYS A 51 8.78 -1.97 -4.53
C LYS A 51 9.10 -2.98 -3.42
N ILE A 52 9.63 -2.52 -2.29
CA ILE A 52 9.87 -3.39 -1.10
C ILE A 52 8.54 -3.95 -0.59
N CYS A 53 7.51 -3.12 -0.44
CA CYS A 53 6.18 -3.57 -0.01
C CYS A 53 5.60 -4.63 -0.95
N LEU A 54 5.78 -4.49 -2.27
CA LEU A 54 5.40 -5.48 -3.28
C LEU A 54 6.23 -6.77 -3.21
N GLY A 55 7.17 -6.88 -2.26
CA GLY A 55 8.03 -8.05 -2.11
C GLY A 55 9.07 -8.19 -3.22
N GLY A 56 9.38 -7.11 -3.96
CA GLY A 56 10.25 -7.13 -5.13
C GLY A 56 9.67 -7.92 -6.32
N LEU A 57 8.37 -8.24 -6.30
CA LEU A 57 7.64 -8.94 -7.38
C LEU A 57 6.74 -8.00 -8.19
N GLY A 58 6.91 -6.72 -8.04
CA GLY A 58 6.23 -5.68 -8.78
C GLY A 58 7.13 -4.48 -8.97
N GLU A 59 6.80 -3.69 -9.96
CA GLU A 59 7.48 -2.44 -10.26
C GLU A 59 6.62 -1.25 -9.88
N ALA A 60 7.30 -0.16 -9.53
CA ALA A 60 6.69 1.13 -9.28
C ALA A 60 7.58 2.23 -9.87
N TYR A 61 6.97 3.26 -10.42
CA TYR A 61 7.69 4.43 -10.92
C TYR A 61 6.83 5.68 -10.83
N ILE A 62 7.51 6.81 -10.64
CA ILE A 62 6.86 8.12 -10.59
C ILE A 62 6.52 8.57 -12.01
N SER A 63 5.31 9.05 -12.18
CA SER A 63 4.78 9.63 -13.41
C SER A 63 3.92 10.86 -13.08
N SER A 64 3.08 11.32 -14.00
CA SER A 64 2.08 12.36 -13.73
C SER A 64 0.68 11.92 -14.15
N ILE A 65 -0.32 12.59 -13.60
CA ILE A 65 -1.74 12.40 -13.92
C ILE A 65 -2.47 13.74 -13.85
N TYR A 66 -3.40 13.97 -14.77
CA TYR A 66 -4.29 15.12 -14.71
C TYR A 66 -5.51 14.81 -13.82
N ILE A 67 -5.75 15.68 -12.86
CA ILE A 67 -6.95 15.73 -12.00
C ILE A 67 -7.66 17.07 -12.28
N GLY A 68 -8.79 17.01 -12.98
CA GLY A 68 -9.35 18.23 -13.57
C GLY A 68 -8.35 18.84 -14.55
N ASN A 69 -8.03 20.11 -14.37
CA ASN A 69 -7.08 20.87 -15.19
C ASN A 69 -5.66 20.91 -14.59
N LEU A 70 -5.41 20.23 -13.48
CA LEU A 70 -4.13 20.26 -12.78
C LEU A 70 -3.35 18.96 -12.98
N GLU A 71 -2.06 19.09 -13.23
CA GLU A 71 -1.15 17.96 -13.28
C GLU A 71 -0.58 17.67 -11.89
N PHE A 72 -0.73 16.42 -11.45
CA PHE A 72 -0.20 15.93 -10.18
C PHE A 72 0.92 14.90 -10.42
N PRO A 73 1.94 14.83 -9.56
CA PRO A 73 2.79 13.66 -9.50
C PRO A 73 1.92 12.44 -9.18
N SER A 74 2.23 11.31 -9.77
CA SER A 74 1.54 10.05 -9.55
C SER A 74 2.52 8.91 -9.45
N ILE A 75 2.09 7.80 -8.85
CA ILE A 75 2.82 6.55 -8.88
C ILE A 75 2.05 5.53 -9.70
N THR A 76 2.76 4.89 -10.63
CA THR A 76 2.26 3.75 -11.39
C THR A 76 2.88 2.48 -10.85
N VAL A 77 2.04 1.46 -10.64
CA VAL A 77 2.42 0.16 -10.05
C VAL A 77 1.91 -0.96 -10.95
N TYR A 78 2.73 -1.98 -11.19
CA TYR A 78 2.28 -3.19 -11.88
C TYR A 78 3.00 -4.44 -11.38
N THR A 79 2.36 -5.59 -11.55
CA THR A 79 2.90 -6.87 -11.12
C THR A 79 2.28 -8.03 -11.92
N ASP A 80 3.10 -9.03 -12.20
CA ASP A 80 2.69 -10.31 -12.79
C ASP A 80 2.37 -11.36 -11.72
N TYR A 81 2.49 -11.00 -10.43
CA TYR A 81 2.20 -11.85 -9.28
C TYR A 81 1.22 -11.20 -8.29
N PRO A 82 0.01 -10.75 -8.74
CA PRO A 82 -0.84 -9.87 -7.94
C PRO A 82 -1.15 -10.39 -6.55
N ALA A 83 -1.61 -11.64 -6.40
CA ALA A 83 -1.98 -12.20 -5.11
C ALA A 83 -0.80 -12.22 -4.11
N ILE A 84 0.40 -12.57 -4.58
CA ILE A 84 1.59 -12.69 -3.72
C ILE A 84 2.17 -11.32 -3.40
N SER A 85 2.35 -10.46 -4.42
CA SER A 85 2.97 -9.15 -4.25
C SER A 85 2.11 -8.20 -3.42
N THR A 86 0.79 -8.27 -3.55
CA THR A 86 -0.14 -7.41 -2.81
C THR A 86 -0.57 -8.06 -1.49
N LEU A 87 -1.47 -9.04 -1.51
CA LEU A 87 -2.00 -9.65 -0.28
C LEU A 87 -0.92 -10.38 0.53
N GLY A 88 -0.02 -11.09 -0.16
CA GLY A 88 1.09 -11.82 0.47
C GLY A 88 2.24 -10.94 0.96
N SER A 89 2.36 -9.71 0.48
CA SER A 89 3.45 -8.79 0.85
C SER A 89 2.94 -7.39 1.20
N GLN A 90 2.42 -6.61 0.26
CA GLN A 90 2.13 -5.18 0.44
C GLN A 90 1.03 -4.89 1.47
N LEU A 91 0.02 -5.73 1.62
CA LEU A 91 -1.09 -5.52 2.55
C LEU A 91 -0.60 -5.07 3.94
N ALA A 92 -1.20 -4.01 4.49
CA ALA A 92 -0.94 -3.48 5.83
C ALA A 92 -1.58 -4.37 6.92
N GLY A 93 -1.18 -5.65 6.94
CA GLY A 93 -1.86 -6.71 7.68
C GLY A 93 -1.20 -7.15 8.99
N TRP A 94 -0.12 -6.49 9.43
CA TRP A 94 0.56 -6.86 10.66
C TRP A 94 0.60 -5.69 11.65
N ARG A 95 -0.34 -5.67 12.57
CA ARG A 95 -0.34 -4.69 13.66
C ARG A 95 0.75 -5.06 14.67
N ILE A 96 1.76 -4.20 14.82
CA ILE A 96 2.80 -4.28 15.83
C ILE A 96 2.32 -3.47 17.05
N LYS A 97 2.30 -4.10 18.21
CA LYS A 97 1.98 -3.44 19.48
C LYS A 97 2.83 -4.03 20.59
N VAL A 98 3.76 -3.25 21.11
CA VAL A 98 4.71 -3.65 22.14
C VAL A 98 4.90 -2.49 23.13
N GLY A 99 4.51 -2.67 24.37
CA GLY A 99 4.51 -1.57 25.34
C GLY A 99 3.65 -0.41 24.85
N GLY A 100 4.21 0.79 24.82
CA GLY A 100 3.55 1.98 24.28
C GLY A 100 3.76 2.20 22.77
N TYR A 101 4.57 1.36 22.10
CA TYR A 101 4.86 1.46 20.67
C TYR A 101 3.77 0.81 19.84
N THR A 102 3.33 1.49 18.78
CA THR A 102 2.40 0.95 17.78
C THR A 102 2.88 1.28 16.38
N ALA A 103 2.78 0.32 15.46
CA ALA A 103 3.06 0.50 14.04
C ALA A 103 2.20 -0.46 13.22
N ILE A 104 2.05 -0.15 11.94
CA ILE A 104 1.44 -1.05 10.97
C ILE A 104 2.54 -1.62 10.08
N GLY A 105 2.68 -2.94 10.12
CA GLY A 105 3.65 -3.70 9.34
C GLY A 105 3.08 -4.14 7.99
N SER A 106 3.84 -3.87 6.94
CA SER A 106 3.60 -4.34 5.58
C SER A 106 4.91 -4.84 4.97
N GLY A 107 4.82 -5.49 3.82
CA GLY A 107 6.01 -6.02 3.16
C GLY A 107 6.29 -7.49 3.43
N PRO A 108 7.40 -7.99 2.89
CA PRO A 108 7.64 -9.42 2.69
C PRO A 108 7.85 -10.24 3.98
N ALA A 109 8.30 -9.63 5.08
CA ALA A 109 8.44 -10.34 6.37
C ALA A 109 7.12 -10.94 6.87
N ARG A 110 5.98 -10.34 6.48
CA ARG A 110 4.65 -10.90 6.76
C ARG A 110 4.47 -12.31 6.25
N ALA A 111 5.10 -12.65 5.10
CA ALA A 111 5.02 -13.98 4.49
C ALA A 111 5.88 -15.04 5.22
N LEU A 112 6.87 -14.64 6.00
CA LEU A 112 7.59 -15.51 6.93
C LEU A 112 6.76 -15.73 8.21
N ALA A 113 6.25 -14.64 8.80
CA ALA A 113 5.47 -14.64 10.03
C ALA A 113 4.01 -15.08 9.84
N LEU A 114 3.53 -15.23 8.60
CA LEU A 114 2.14 -15.56 8.23
C LEU A 114 1.11 -14.60 8.88
N LYS A 115 1.31 -13.29 8.73
CA LYS A 115 0.48 -12.25 9.35
C LYS A 115 -0.30 -11.43 8.31
N PRO A 116 -1.68 -11.49 8.32
CA PRO A 116 -2.55 -12.41 9.06
C PRO A 116 -2.60 -13.80 8.39
N LYS A 117 -2.78 -14.85 9.17
CA LYS A 117 -2.72 -16.24 8.71
C LYS A 117 -3.76 -16.56 7.62
N SER A 118 -4.97 -16.02 7.74
CA SER A 118 -6.07 -16.25 6.80
C SER A 118 -5.75 -15.87 5.35
N ILE A 119 -4.99 -14.80 5.14
CA ILE A 119 -4.53 -14.39 3.81
C ILE A 119 -3.65 -15.45 3.19
N TYR A 120 -2.66 -15.98 3.95
CA TYR A 120 -1.72 -16.98 3.44
C TYR A 120 -2.37 -18.32 3.18
N GLU A 121 -3.34 -18.71 3.99
CA GLU A 121 -4.18 -19.89 3.73
C GLU A 121 -4.99 -19.72 2.44
N ARG A 122 -5.51 -18.52 2.18
CA ARG A 122 -6.32 -18.23 0.99
C ARG A 122 -5.51 -18.19 -0.30
N ILE A 123 -4.32 -17.54 -0.27
CA ILE A 123 -3.46 -17.47 -1.46
C ILE A 123 -2.58 -18.70 -1.65
N GLY A 124 -2.48 -19.59 -0.66
CA GLY A 124 -1.66 -20.79 -0.71
C GLY A 124 -0.17 -20.50 -0.76
N TYR A 125 0.30 -19.43 -0.08
CA TYR A 125 1.68 -18.98 -0.16
C TYR A 125 2.36 -18.93 1.22
N LYS A 126 3.62 -19.33 1.27
CA LYS A 126 4.54 -19.14 2.40
C LYS A 126 5.93 -18.86 1.85
N ASP A 127 6.56 -17.80 2.34
CA ASP A 127 7.94 -17.48 1.94
C ASP A 127 8.97 -18.34 2.68
N ARG A 128 10.15 -18.44 2.09
CA ARG A 128 11.34 -19.08 2.69
C ARG A 128 12.54 -18.19 2.40
N ALA A 129 13.06 -17.55 3.42
CA ALA A 129 14.23 -16.69 3.32
C ALA A 129 14.98 -16.65 4.66
N ASP A 130 16.27 -16.37 4.59
CA ASP A 130 17.17 -16.24 5.74
C ASP A 130 17.26 -14.78 6.23
N GLU A 131 16.63 -13.85 5.50
CA GLU A 131 16.57 -12.42 5.80
C GLU A 131 15.10 -11.97 5.74
N ALA A 132 14.71 -11.04 6.60
CA ALA A 132 13.36 -10.53 6.65
C ALA A 132 13.34 -9.00 6.48
N VAL A 133 12.46 -8.52 5.59
CA VAL A 133 12.25 -7.09 5.33
C VAL A 133 10.82 -6.73 5.73
N LEU A 134 10.66 -5.80 6.67
CA LEU A 134 9.37 -5.27 7.07
C LEU A 134 9.36 -3.75 6.93
N VAL A 135 8.31 -3.23 6.32
CA VAL A 135 8.03 -1.79 6.29
C VAL A 135 7.10 -1.48 7.45
N LEU A 136 7.48 -0.52 8.27
CA LEU A 136 6.69 -0.06 9.41
C LEU A 136 6.19 1.37 9.15
N GLU A 137 4.88 1.51 9.03
CA GLU A 137 4.25 2.81 9.12
C GLU A 137 4.13 3.19 10.60
N ALA A 138 4.93 4.17 11.01
CA ALA A 138 5.12 4.54 12.40
C ALA A 138 5.50 6.02 12.54
N SER A 139 5.35 6.55 13.75
CA SER A 139 5.77 7.91 14.13
C SER A 139 7.10 7.95 14.89
N SER A 140 7.65 6.79 15.24
CA SER A 140 8.90 6.65 15.98
C SER A 140 9.60 5.33 15.64
N GLU A 141 10.85 5.21 16.04
CA GLU A 141 11.61 3.99 15.89
C GLU A 141 11.07 2.87 16.79
N PRO A 142 11.14 1.61 16.34
CA PRO A 142 10.70 0.47 17.14
C PRO A 142 11.66 0.23 18.33
N PRO A 143 11.13 -0.08 19.53
CA PRO A 143 11.96 -0.50 20.65
C PRO A 143 12.54 -1.91 20.41
N LYS A 144 13.60 -2.26 21.14
CA LYS A 144 14.32 -3.56 21.01
C LYS A 144 13.37 -4.76 21.14
N GLU A 145 12.39 -4.68 22.00
CA GLU A 145 11.38 -5.72 22.21
C GLU A 145 10.50 -5.94 20.98
N ALA A 146 10.18 -4.88 20.23
CA ALA A 146 9.43 -4.99 18.97
C ALA A 146 10.30 -5.63 17.88
N ILE A 147 11.57 -5.26 17.77
CA ILE A 147 12.51 -5.85 16.81
C ILE A 147 12.70 -7.34 17.11
N LYS A 148 12.89 -7.70 18.39
CA LYS A 148 13.00 -9.08 18.83
C LYS A 148 11.75 -9.90 18.50
N MET A 149 10.57 -9.36 18.78
CA MET A 149 9.30 -10.02 18.46
C MET A 149 9.18 -10.29 16.95
N ILE A 150 9.56 -9.34 16.10
CA ILE A 150 9.54 -9.50 14.64
C ILE A 150 10.51 -10.61 14.21
N SER A 151 11.74 -10.61 14.75
CA SER A 151 12.76 -11.62 14.50
C SER A 151 12.26 -13.02 14.88
N ASP A 152 11.74 -13.19 16.09
CA ASP A 152 11.22 -14.47 16.59
C ASP A 152 10.05 -14.99 15.71
N LEU A 153 9.12 -14.13 15.31
CA LEU A 153 7.98 -14.52 14.46
C LEU A 153 8.36 -14.82 13.02
N CYS A 154 9.41 -14.18 12.49
CA CYS A 154 9.96 -14.47 11.16
C CYS A 154 10.87 -15.69 11.15
N GLY A 155 11.39 -16.11 12.31
CA GLY A 155 12.34 -17.20 12.44
C GLY A 155 13.71 -16.88 11.87
N VAL A 156 14.16 -15.62 11.94
CA VAL A 156 15.46 -15.14 11.47
C VAL A 156 16.22 -14.43 12.60
N SER A 157 17.55 -14.42 12.55
CA SER A 157 18.37 -13.72 13.56
C SER A 157 18.25 -12.19 13.41
N LEU A 158 18.53 -11.46 14.48
CA LEU A 158 18.38 -10.00 14.54
C LEU A 158 19.18 -9.28 13.45
N GLU A 159 20.41 -9.74 13.17
CA GLU A 159 21.30 -9.15 12.15
C GLU A 159 20.74 -9.32 10.71
N LYS A 160 19.75 -10.20 10.55
CA LYS A 160 19.05 -10.49 9.28
C LYS A 160 17.71 -9.78 9.16
N ILE A 161 17.36 -8.95 10.13
CA ILE A 161 16.17 -8.10 10.10
C ILE A 161 16.51 -6.74 9.46
N PHE A 162 15.67 -6.34 8.53
CA PHE A 162 15.69 -5.02 7.88
C PHE A 162 14.34 -4.35 8.07
N LEU A 163 14.31 -3.23 8.78
CA LEU A 163 13.11 -2.46 9.05
C LEU A 163 13.18 -1.12 8.30
N VAL A 164 12.23 -0.90 7.43
CA VAL A 164 12.06 0.38 6.71
C VAL A 164 10.97 1.17 7.41
N LEU A 165 11.32 2.29 7.99
CA LEU A 165 10.41 3.16 8.74
C LEU A 165 9.92 4.28 7.85
N VAL A 166 8.60 4.48 7.80
CA VAL A 166 7.99 5.53 7.00
C VAL A 166 6.81 6.13 7.76
N SER A 167 6.65 7.45 7.69
CA SER A 167 5.49 8.16 8.21
C SER A 167 4.60 8.63 7.07
N THR A 168 3.29 8.52 7.21
CA THR A 168 2.32 9.05 6.22
C THR A 168 2.48 10.58 6.06
N SER A 169 2.95 11.29 7.08
CA SER A 169 3.29 12.71 7.00
C SER A 169 4.69 12.98 6.40
N SER A 170 5.14 12.16 5.46
CA SER A 170 6.35 12.37 4.65
C SER A 170 6.03 12.17 3.17
N VAL A 171 6.86 12.74 2.29
CA VAL A 171 6.68 12.53 0.83
C VAL A 171 6.83 11.05 0.48
N ALA A 172 7.78 10.34 1.11
CA ALA A 172 7.94 8.91 0.93
C ALA A 172 6.70 8.13 1.39
N GLY A 173 6.10 8.52 2.53
CA GLY A 173 4.88 7.92 3.05
C GLY A 173 3.69 8.13 2.12
N LEU A 174 3.44 9.35 1.67
CA LEU A 174 2.37 9.65 0.71
C LEU A 174 2.55 8.87 -0.59
N THR A 175 3.78 8.79 -1.09
CA THR A 175 4.11 8.04 -2.32
C THR A 175 3.80 6.54 -2.15
N GLN A 176 4.26 5.92 -1.06
CA GLN A 176 4.03 4.48 -0.84
C GLN A 176 2.56 4.16 -0.55
N VAL A 177 1.78 5.08 0.06
CA VAL A 177 0.34 4.88 0.24
C VAL A 177 -0.37 4.94 -1.10
N SER A 178 -0.08 5.95 -1.95
CA SER A 178 -0.60 5.98 -3.33
C SER A 178 -0.21 4.74 -4.13
N GLY A 179 0.98 4.19 -3.89
CA GLY A 179 1.48 2.94 -4.47
C GLY A 179 0.72 1.68 -4.04
N ARG A 180 -0.26 1.79 -3.13
CA ARG A 180 -1.16 0.69 -2.74
C ARG A 180 -2.37 0.54 -3.64
N ILE A 181 -2.48 1.32 -4.70
CA ILE A 181 -3.64 1.31 -5.59
C ILE A 181 -4.02 -0.09 -6.10
N VAL A 182 -3.04 -0.90 -6.49
CA VAL A 182 -3.27 -2.30 -6.93
C VAL A 182 -3.70 -3.17 -5.76
N GLU A 183 -3.05 -3.04 -4.61
CA GLU A 183 -3.39 -3.79 -3.39
C GLU A 183 -4.81 -3.48 -2.90
N THR A 184 -5.19 -2.20 -2.86
CA THR A 184 -6.52 -1.75 -2.43
C THR A 184 -7.62 -2.39 -3.27
N GLY A 185 -7.47 -2.41 -4.60
CA GLY A 185 -8.48 -3.01 -5.46
C GLY A 185 -8.53 -4.54 -5.37
N ILE A 186 -7.38 -5.23 -5.31
CA ILE A 186 -7.38 -6.70 -5.19
C ILE A 186 -7.89 -7.15 -3.81
N TYR A 187 -7.59 -6.39 -2.75
CA TYR A 187 -8.13 -6.65 -1.41
C TYR A 187 -9.65 -6.50 -1.42
N LYS A 188 -10.18 -5.46 -2.08
CA LYS A 188 -11.62 -5.28 -2.24
C LYS A 188 -12.27 -6.44 -2.99
N LEU A 189 -11.69 -6.88 -4.11
CA LEU A 189 -12.18 -8.03 -4.86
C LEU A 189 -12.13 -9.32 -4.03
N TYR A 190 -11.09 -9.50 -3.22
CA TYR A 190 -10.95 -10.63 -2.28
C TYR A 190 -12.08 -10.62 -1.23
N GLU A 191 -12.34 -9.48 -0.58
CA GLU A 191 -13.43 -9.32 0.39
C GLU A 191 -14.81 -9.63 -0.21
N MET A 192 -14.97 -9.37 -1.51
CA MET A 192 -16.19 -9.68 -2.27
C MET A 192 -16.24 -11.13 -2.77
N GLY A 193 -15.27 -11.98 -2.42
CA GLY A 193 -15.26 -13.40 -2.67
C GLY A 193 -14.46 -13.86 -3.89
N LEU A 194 -13.84 -12.97 -4.67
CA LEU A 194 -12.97 -13.38 -5.77
C LEU A 194 -11.75 -14.13 -5.20
N ASN A 195 -11.43 -15.27 -5.82
CA ASN A 195 -10.15 -15.93 -5.51
C ASN A 195 -8.99 -15.08 -6.02
N PRO A 196 -8.09 -14.57 -5.14
CA PRO A 196 -6.99 -13.71 -5.56
C PRO A 196 -6.07 -14.35 -6.61
N ASN A 197 -5.92 -15.68 -6.57
CA ASN A 197 -5.11 -16.42 -7.54
C ASN A 197 -5.74 -16.45 -8.96
N ALA A 198 -6.99 -16.04 -9.12
CA ALA A 198 -7.59 -15.85 -10.43
C ALA A 198 -7.08 -14.58 -11.12
N VAL A 199 -6.58 -13.59 -10.38
CA VAL A 199 -5.97 -12.36 -10.92
C VAL A 199 -4.57 -12.70 -11.40
N ARG A 200 -4.31 -12.56 -12.70
CA ARG A 200 -3.05 -12.95 -13.33
C ARG A 200 -2.07 -11.82 -13.49
N TYR A 201 -2.58 -10.63 -13.83
CA TYR A 201 -1.79 -9.44 -14.02
C TYR A 201 -2.53 -8.26 -13.42
N ALA A 202 -1.80 -7.31 -12.88
CA ALA A 202 -2.38 -6.11 -12.32
C ALA A 202 -1.54 -4.88 -12.61
N TRP A 203 -2.23 -3.77 -12.83
CA TRP A 203 -1.66 -2.45 -13.04
C TRP A 203 -2.54 -1.43 -12.30
N GLY A 204 -1.93 -0.35 -11.82
CA GLY A 204 -2.68 0.75 -11.23
C GLY A 204 -1.87 2.03 -11.19
N GLN A 205 -2.59 3.15 -11.13
CA GLN A 205 -2.02 4.48 -11.00
C GLN A 205 -2.85 5.28 -10.01
N ALA A 206 -2.18 6.01 -9.12
CA ALA A 206 -2.83 6.96 -8.22
C ALA A 206 -2.00 8.25 -8.10
N PRO A 207 -2.64 9.43 -7.97
CA PRO A 207 -1.92 10.66 -7.69
C PRO A 207 -1.21 10.58 -6.34
N ILE A 208 -0.08 11.28 -6.23
CA ILE A 208 0.60 11.50 -4.95
C ILE A 208 0.12 12.86 -4.44
N PRO A 209 -0.62 12.90 -3.32
CA PRO A 209 -1.19 14.14 -2.85
C PRO A 209 -0.12 15.10 -2.34
N PRO A 210 -0.36 16.41 -2.33
CA PRO A 210 0.52 17.39 -1.71
C PRO A 210 0.77 17.09 -0.23
N PHE A 211 2.01 17.28 0.18
CA PHE A 211 2.44 17.11 1.58
C PHE A 211 1.60 17.94 2.55
N HIS A 212 1.37 17.39 3.74
CA HIS A 212 0.78 18.09 4.87
C HIS A 212 1.53 17.73 6.16
N PRO A 213 1.89 18.72 7.02
CA PRO A 213 2.67 18.46 8.24
C PRO A 213 1.86 17.75 9.34
N ASP A 214 0.54 17.94 9.37
CA ASP A 214 -0.35 17.23 10.28
C ASP A 214 -0.60 15.82 9.75
N SER A 215 -0.35 14.82 10.59
CA SER A 215 -0.42 13.40 10.21
C SER A 215 -1.84 12.91 9.90
N ILE A 216 -2.85 13.50 10.54
CA ILE A 216 -4.26 13.13 10.31
C ILE A 216 -4.72 13.69 8.96
N GLU A 217 -4.37 14.94 8.65
CA GLU A 217 -4.63 15.53 7.34
C GLU A 217 -3.87 14.79 6.23
N ALA A 218 -2.58 14.47 6.45
CA ALA A 218 -1.79 13.70 5.50
C ALA A 218 -2.42 12.33 5.22
N MET A 219 -2.89 11.64 6.25
CA MET A 219 -3.61 10.36 6.14
C MET A 219 -4.92 10.53 5.36
N GLY A 220 -5.68 11.59 5.60
CA GLY A 220 -6.89 11.93 4.83
C GLY A 220 -6.60 12.06 3.34
N ARG A 221 -5.62 12.91 2.99
CA ARG A 221 -5.18 13.13 1.60
C ARG A 221 -4.67 11.87 0.92
N ALA A 222 -3.92 11.03 1.65
CA ALA A 222 -3.40 9.77 1.13
C ALA A 222 -4.51 8.78 0.78
N ASN A 223 -5.57 8.69 1.61
CA ASN A 223 -6.75 7.89 1.29
C ASN A 223 -7.49 8.48 0.08
N ASP A 224 -7.76 9.77 0.06
CA ASP A 224 -8.48 10.43 -1.04
C ASP A 224 -7.78 10.26 -2.40
N ALA A 225 -6.46 10.21 -2.43
CA ALA A 225 -5.69 9.93 -3.64
C ALA A 225 -6.09 8.59 -4.29
N ILE A 226 -6.37 7.57 -3.50
CA ILE A 226 -6.83 6.26 -3.99
C ILE A 226 -8.34 6.28 -4.25
N LEU A 227 -9.13 6.78 -3.29
CA LEU A 227 -10.60 6.71 -3.29
C LEU A 227 -11.23 7.57 -4.38
N TYR A 228 -10.58 8.67 -4.76
CA TYR A 228 -11.09 9.64 -5.73
C TYR A 228 -10.22 9.82 -6.97
N GLY A 229 -8.92 9.43 -6.90
CA GLY A 229 -7.96 9.60 -7.99
C GLY A 229 -7.35 8.32 -8.54
N GLY A 230 -7.50 7.19 -7.83
CA GLY A 230 -6.84 5.95 -8.20
C GLY A 230 -7.58 5.12 -9.25
N THR A 231 -6.84 4.58 -10.21
CA THR A 231 -7.34 3.60 -11.20
C THR A 231 -6.59 2.29 -11.05
N ALA A 232 -7.31 1.18 -10.96
CA ALA A 232 -6.76 -0.16 -10.93
C ALA A 232 -7.27 -1.01 -12.11
N TYR A 233 -6.37 -1.77 -12.72
CA TYR A 233 -6.63 -2.65 -13.87
C TYR A 233 -6.20 -4.08 -13.53
N TYR A 234 -7.09 -5.05 -13.77
CA TYR A 234 -6.85 -6.47 -13.51
C TYR A 234 -7.16 -7.33 -14.71
N ILE A 235 -6.28 -8.28 -15.01
CA ILE A 235 -6.55 -9.36 -15.96
C ILE A 235 -6.83 -10.61 -15.14
N VAL A 236 -8.05 -11.12 -15.26
CA VAL A 236 -8.60 -12.18 -14.41
C VAL A 236 -8.93 -13.42 -15.24
N ASN A 237 -8.53 -14.59 -14.76
CA ASN A 237 -8.92 -15.86 -15.36
C ASN A 237 -10.17 -16.41 -14.65
N HIS A 238 -11.35 -16.19 -15.21
CA HIS A 238 -12.62 -16.62 -14.64
C HIS A 238 -13.57 -17.19 -15.71
N HIS A 239 -14.50 -18.04 -15.31
CA HIS A 239 -15.45 -18.68 -16.22
C HIS A 239 -16.77 -17.91 -16.38
N ASP A 240 -17.04 -16.96 -15.48
CA ASP A 240 -18.31 -16.24 -15.39
C ASP A 240 -18.08 -14.73 -15.59
N ASP A 241 -18.51 -14.22 -16.72
CA ASP A 241 -18.41 -12.80 -17.08
C ASP A 241 -19.40 -11.93 -16.30
N GLU A 242 -20.60 -12.43 -16.00
CA GLU A 242 -21.59 -11.65 -15.25
C GLU A 242 -21.18 -11.48 -13.79
N TYR A 243 -20.52 -12.48 -13.22
CA TYR A 243 -19.88 -12.35 -11.91
C TYR A 243 -18.81 -11.28 -11.91
N LEU A 244 -17.88 -11.30 -12.89
CA LEU A 244 -16.82 -10.28 -12.99
C LEU A 244 -17.39 -8.87 -13.22
N LYS A 245 -18.45 -8.74 -14.00
CA LYS A 245 -19.18 -7.48 -14.19
C LYS A 245 -19.76 -6.97 -12.87
N SER A 246 -20.45 -7.83 -12.13
CA SER A 246 -21.02 -7.49 -10.82
C SER A 246 -19.95 -7.09 -9.81
N LEU A 247 -18.78 -7.73 -9.83
CA LEU A 247 -17.64 -7.33 -9.01
C LEU A 247 -17.13 -5.94 -9.38
N ALA A 248 -16.93 -5.66 -10.69
CA ALA A 248 -16.46 -4.36 -11.14
C ALA A 248 -17.42 -3.23 -10.69
N GLU A 249 -18.73 -3.42 -10.82
CA GLU A 249 -19.75 -2.44 -10.43
C GLU A 249 -19.69 -2.06 -8.94
N LYS A 250 -19.28 -2.99 -8.08
CA LYS A 250 -19.29 -2.83 -6.62
C LYS A 250 -17.90 -2.59 -6.01
N ALA A 251 -16.81 -2.87 -6.73
CA ALA A 251 -15.45 -2.76 -6.22
C ALA A 251 -14.85 -1.36 -6.46
N VAL A 252 -15.65 -0.31 -6.33
CA VAL A 252 -15.27 1.09 -6.48
C VAL A 252 -15.70 1.90 -5.26
N SER A 253 -14.94 2.93 -4.91
CA SER A 253 -15.24 3.79 -3.75
C SER A 253 -16.64 4.41 -3.80
N SER A 254 -17.12 4.73 -5.02
CA SER A 254 -18.46 5.28 -5.24
C SER A 254 -19.62 4.33 -4.91
N ALA A 255 -19.36 3.07 -4.63
CA ALA A 255 -20.36 2.12 -4.13
C ALA A 255 -20.64 2.27 -2.61
N SER A 256 -19.80 3.02 -1.89
CA SER A 256 -19.98 3.28 -0.46
C SER A 256 -21.04 4.35 -0.20
N LYS A 257 -21.79 4.20 0.89
CA LYS A 257 -22.70 5.23 1.40
C LYS A 257 -21.97 6.48 1.91
N ASP A 258 -20.69 6.34 2.30
CA ASP A 258 -19.86 7.43 2.82
C ASP A 258 -19.16 8.22 1.69
N TYR A 259 -19.35 7.83 0.43
CA TYR A 259 -18.77 8.49 -0.73
C TYR A 259 -19.30 9.93 -0.92
N GLY A 260 -18.45 10.81 -1.43
CA GLY A 260 -18.87 12.17 -1.86
C GLY A 260 -18.36 13.31 -0.97
N LYS A 261 -17.46 13.02 -0.02
CA LYS A 261 -16.76 14.00 0.80
C LYS A 261 -15.34 13.56 1.10
N PRO A 262 -14.37 14.48 1.39
CA PRO A 262 -13.02 14.13 1.76
C PRO A 262 -12.96 13.10 2.90
N PHE A 263 -12.02 12.17 2.83
CA PHE A 263 -11.88 11.11 3.83
C PHE A 263 -11.70 11.64 5.25
N ILE A 264 -11.03 12.77 5.40
CA ILE A 264 -10.85 13.39 6.71
C ILE A 264 -12.18 13.80 7.36
N GLU A 265 -13.16 14.23 6.57
CA GLU A 265 -14.50 14.53 7.06
C GLU A 265 -15.21 13.25 7.51
N ILE A 266 -15.15 12.18 6.70
CA ILE A 266 -15.68 10.84 7.04
C ILE A 266 -15.07 10.34 8.35
N PHE A 267 -13.75 10.44 8.49
CA PHE A 267 -13.01 9.97 9.65
C PHE A 267 -13.39 10.74 10.94
N ARG A 268 -13.55 12.07 10.85
CA ARG A 268 -14.01 12.91 11.96
C ARG A 268 -15.44 12.58 12.38
N GLU A 269 -16.36 12.41 11.42
CA GLU A 269 -17.75 12.01 11.70
C GLU A 269 -17.85 10.62 12.34
N ALA A 270 -16.95 9.71 11.96
CA ALA A 270 -16.83 8.40 12.60
C ALA A 270 -16.19 8.45 14.01
N GLY A 271 -15.90 9.64 14.54
CA GLY A 271 -15.25 9.82 15.85
C GLY A 271 -13.79 9.38 15.84
N GLN A 272 -13.11 9.51 14.69
CA GLN A 272 -11.73 9.07 14.46
C GLN A 272 -11.51 7.55 14.64
N ASP A 273 -12.55 6.77 14.37
CA ASP A 273 -12.55 5.32 14.48
C ASP A 273 -12.80 4.67 13.11
N PHE A 274 -11.76 4.06 12.52
CA PHE A 274 -11.83 3.38 11.24
C PHE A 274 -12.88 2.25 11.19
N TYR A 275 -13.19 1.62 12.33
CA TYR A 275 -14.17 0.54 12.39
C TYR A 275 -15.63 1.01 12.24
N LYS A 276 -15.88 2.32 12.36
CA LYS A 276 -17.20 2.92 12.15
C LYS A 276 -17.41 3.43 10.73
N ILE A 277 -16.36 3.47 9.92
CA ILE A 277 -16.43 3.86 8.50
C ILE A 277 -16.97 2.67 7.70
N ASP A 278 -17.82 2.95 6.72
CA ASP A 278 -18.27 1.93 5.78
C ASP A 278 -17.08 1.31 5.04
N PRO A 279 -16.78 0.00 5.21
CA PRO A 279 -15.63 -0.62 4.57
C PRO A 279 -15.74 -0.63 3.03
N GLN A 280 -16.93 -0.34 2.47
CA GLN A 280 -17.09 -0.19 1.02
C GLN A 280 -16.30 0.98 0.45
N ILE A 281 -16.00 2.02 1.25
CA ILE A 281 -15.24 3.18 0.78
C ILE A 281 -13.81 2.83 0.37
N PHE A 282 -13.18 1.86 1.02
CA PHE A 282 -11.79 1.46 0.75
C PHE A 282 -11.69 0.64 -0.55
N ALA A 283 -11.80 1.35 -1.67
CA ALA A 283 -11.71 0.81 -3.02
C ALA A 283 -11.15 1.88 -3.98
N PRO A 284 -10.62 1.51 -5.15
CA PRO A 284 -10.19 2.46 -6.16
C PRO A 284 -11.33 3.37 -6.63
N ALA A 285 -11.01 4.59 -7.08
CA ALA A 285 -11.98 5.47 -7.74
C ALA A 285 -12.53 4.83 -9.02
N LYS A 286 -11.67 4.12 -9.75
CA LYS A 286 -12.00 3.42 -10.99
C LYS A 286 -11.36 2.04 -11.02
N ILE A 287 -12.14 1.06 -11.48
CA ILE A 287 -11.65 -0.31 -11.71
C ILE A 287 -11.92 -0.75 -13.14
N VAL A 288 -10.99 -1.52 -13.70
CA VAL A 288 -11.12 -2.20 -14.99
C VAL A 288 -10.77 -3.67 -14.80
N ILE A 289 -11.66 -4.56 -15.20
CA ILE A 289 -11.45 -6.00 -15.11
C ILE A 289 -11.60 -6.61 -16.50
N THR A 290 -10.54 -7.23 -17.03
CA THR A 290 -10.57 -7.98 -18.28
C THR A 290 -10.55 -9.47 -17.98
N ASN A 291 -11.53 -10.21 -18.51
CA ASN A 291 -11.52 -11.66 -18.43
C ASN A 291 -10.64 -12.25 -19.54
N MET A 292 -9.53 -12.89 -19.17
CA MET A 292 -8.62 -13.45 -20.17
C MET A 292 -9.15 -14.69 -20.89
N LYS A 293 -10.27 -15.28 -20.42
CA LYS A 293 -10.92 -16.39 -21.15
C LYS A 293 -11.81 -15.93 -22.30
N THR A 294 -12.46 -14.79 -22.13
CA THR A 294 -13.47 -14.30 -23.09
C THR A 294 -13.03 -13.03 -23.81
N GLY A 295 -11.97 -12.33 -23.29
CA GLY A 295 -11.57 -11.02 -23.78
C GLY A 295 -12.50 -9.88 -23.39
N ARG A 296 -13.63 -10.15 -22.70
CA ARG A 296 -14.56 -9.11 -22.25
C ARG A 296 -13.95 -8.26 -21.15
N THR A 297 -14.20 -6.97 -21.22
CA THR A 297 -13.69 -5.97 -20.26
C THR A 297 -14.86 -5.24 -19.62
N PHE A 298 -14.82 -5.15 -18.29
CA PHE A 298 -15.79 -4.47 -17.46
C PHE A 298 -15.10 -3.30 -16.75
N THR A 299 -15.73 -2.13 -16.75
CA THR A 299 -15.21 -0.94 -16.09
C THR A 299 -16.30 -0.29 -15.24
N SER A 300 -15.88 0.25 -14.08
CA SER A 300 -16.78 0.97 -13.19
C SER A 300 -16.03 2.07 -12.45
N GLY A 301 -16.77 3.04 -11.91
CA GLY A 301 -16.24 4.20 -11.22
C GLY A 301 -15.64 5.24 -12.17
N LYS A 302 -15.20 6.33 -11.57
CA LYS A 302 -14.54 7.44 -12.26
C LYS A 302 -13.67 8.24 -11.28
N ILE A 303 -12.65 8.91 -11.80
CA ILE A 303 -11.91 9.91 -11.03
C ILE A 303 -12.87 11.04 -10.65
N ASN A 304 -12.85 11.44 -9.38
CA ASN A 304 -13.64 12.55 -8.86
C ASN A 304 -12.70 13.72 -8.53
N ALA A 305 -12.44 14.54 -9.53
CA ALA A 305 -11.53 15.68 -9.41
C ALA A 305 -12.00 16.68 -8.36
N GLU A 306 -13.30 16.96 -8.28
CA GLU A 306 -13.88 17.92 -7.34
C GLU A 306 -13.55 17.58 -5.88
N ILE A 307 -13.83 16.34 -5.46
CA ILE A 307 -13.57 15.92 -4.07
C ILE A 307 -12.06 15.85 -3.80
N LEU A 308 -11.27 15.36 -4.76
CA LEU A 308 -9.82 15.24 -4.59
C LEU A 308 -9.15 16.62 -4.48
N LEU A 309 -9.53 17.59 -5.31
CA LEU A 309 -9.00 18.95 -5.24
C LEU A 309 -9.42 19.64 -3.93
N LYS A 310 -10.68 19.47 -3.50
CA LYS A 310 -11.15 19.94 -2.19
C LYS A 310 -10.32 19.35 -1.05
N SER A 311 -10.04 18.05 -1.07
CA SER A 311 -9.28 17.34 -0.04
C SER A 311 -7.86 17.88 0.13
N VAL A 312 -7.23 18.32 -0.95
CA VAL A 312 -5.87 18.89 -0.91
C VAL A 312 -5.85 20.42 -0.75
N GLY A 313 -6.99 21.04 -0.55
CA GLY A 313 -7.12 22.47 -0.33
C GLY A 313 -6.98 23.33 -1.59
N ILE A 314 -7.14 22.73 -2.77
CA ILE A 314 -7.17 23.46 -4.03
C ILE A 314 -8.63 23.71 -4.39
N MET A 315 -9.04 24.97 -4.41
CA MET A 315 -10.34 25.40 -4.96
C MET A 315 -10.09 25.89 -6.38
N GLU A 316 -10.81 25.34 -7.34
CA GLU A 316 -10.84 25.97 -8.68
C GLU A 316 -11.46 27.37 -8.55
N PRO A 317 -10.85 28.38 -9.20
CA PRO A 317 -11.35 29.76 -9.14
C PRO A 317 -12.74 29.92 -9.75
#